data_55e7c3f701611b0a60379f375cc4de4c
#
_entry.id   55e7c3f701611b0a60379f375cc4de4c
#
_cell.length_a   1.000
_cell.length_b   1.000
_cell.length_c   1.000
_cell.angle_alpha   90.00
_cell.angle_beta   90.00
_cell.angle_gamma   90.00
#
_symmetry.space_group_name_H-M   'P 1'
#
loop_
_entity.id
_entity.type
_entity.pdbx_description
1 polymer ?
#
loop_
_entity_poly.entity_id
_entity_poly.type
_entity_poly.pdbx_seq_one_letter_code
_entity_poly.pdbx_strand_id
1 'polypeptide(L)'
;MNVPVLVLLGFAAWTLLTLCACIGVYRWSRIVTGRVSMAEWRTDLPQGSDLYQRAIQAQSSGWYQRATRAHMNCVENLPVYAAIVVALMAMGLQSLIIDRLAVIMLAARVVQTLVHIMLPPTNTATSLRFAFYFAQVVCMIAMGTIIAIAVLQ
;
A
#
# COMPACT_ATOMS: atom_id res chain seq x y z
N MET A 1 -24.28 -5.97 -7.67
CA MET A 1 -23.32 -5.08 -6.92
C MET A 1 -21.95 -5.39 -7.50
N ASN A 2 -21.21 -4.37 -7.96
CA ASN A 2 -19.90 -4.60 -8.59
C ASN A 2 -18.82 -4.72 -7.48
N VAL A 3 -18.55 -5.96 -7.06
CA VAL A 3 -17.60 -6.24 -5.97
C VAL A 3 -16.19 -5.73 -6.27
N PRO A 4 -15.61 -5.91 -7.48
CA PRO A 4 -14.28 -5.37 -7.80
C PRO A 4 -14.18 -3.84 -7.63
N VAL A 5 -15.24 -3.09 -7.96
CA VAL A 5 -15.27 -1.63 -7.74
C VAL A 5 -15.30 -1.27 -6.26
N LEU A 6 -16.11 -1.97 -5.46
CA LEU A 6 -16.13 -1.77 -4.02
C LEU A 6 -14.78 -2.09 -3.36
N VAL A 7 -14.14 -3.14 -3.83
CA VAL A 7 -12.78 -3.51 -3.39
C VAL A 7 -11.76 -2.44 -3.77
N LEU A 8 -11.87 -1.84 -4.98
CA LEU A 8 -11.01 -0.73 -5.40
C LEU A 8 -11.16 0.49 -4.49
N LEU A 9 -12.41 0.85 -4.16
CA LEU A 9 -12.69 1.93 -3.21
C LEU A 9 -12.15 1.61 -1.82
N GLY A 10 -12.34 0.38 -1.35
CA GLY A 10 -11.76 -0.10 -0.09
C GLY A 10 -10.24 -0.05 -0.07
N PHE A 11 -9.59 -0.40 -1.18
CA PHE A 11 -8.14 -0.33 -1.31
C PHE A 11 -7.65 1.13 -1.30
N ALA A 12 -8.32 2.01 -2.04
CA ALA A 12 -8.00 3.45 -2.03
C ALA A 12 -8.17 4.04 -0.63
N ALA A 13 -9.29 3.74 0.04
CA ALA A 13 -9.53 4.17 1.42
C ALA A 13 -8.46 3.64 2.39
N TRP A 14 -8.04 2.36 2.26
CA TRP A 14 -6.96 1.78 3.05
C TRP A 14 -5.63 2.48 2.81
N THR A 15 -5.32 2.81 1.55
CA THR A 15 -4.11 3.56 1.18
C THR A 15 -4.11 4.96 1.81
N LEU A 16 -5.24 5.66 1.77
CA LEU A 16 -5.39 6.96 2.45
C LEU A 16 -5.30 6.83 3.96
N LEU A 17 -5.89 5.79 4.56
CA LEU A 17 -5.79 5.53 5.99
C LEU A 17 -4.33 5.34 6.42
N THR A 18 -3.54 4.57 5.69
CA THR A 18 -2.11 4.39 6.00
C THR A 18 -1.31 5.68 5.86
N LEU A 19 -1.64 6.53 4.89
CA LEU A 19 -1.04 7.86 4.74
C LEU A 19 -1.40 8.77 5.92
N CYS A 20 -2.69 8.92 6.20
CA CYS A 20 -3.16 9.90 7.19
C CYS A 20 -2.88 9.43 8.62
N ALA A 21 -3.30 8.23 8.99
CA ALA A 21 -3.21 7.74 10.36
C ALA A 21 -1.78 7.35 10.78
N CYS A 22 -0.98 6.81 9.87
CA CYS A 22 0.37 6.37 10.21
C CYS A 22 1.41 7.47 9.93
N ILE A 23 1.51 7.92 8.69
CA ILE A 23 2.56 8.86 8.28
C ILE A 23 2.19 10.27 8.69
N GLY A 24 0.97 10.71 8.39
CA GLY A 24 0.49 12.06 8.67
C GLY A 24 0.49 12.38 10.16
N VAL A 25 -0.17 11.56 10.97
CA VAL A 25 -0.23 11.75 12.43
C VAL A 25 1.18 11.77 13.04
N TYR A 26 2.08 10.87 12.60
CA TYR A 26 3.46 10.87 13.10
C TYR A 26 4.18 12.18 12.79
N ARG A 27 4.14 12.64 11.54
CA ARG A 27 4.79 13.89 11.11
C ARG A 27 4.23 15.10 11.87
N TRP A 28 2.91 15.22 11.88
CA TRP A 28 2.22 16.35 12.54
C TRP A 28 2.47 16.37 14.04
N SER A 29 2.42 15.23 14.72
CA SER A 29 2.73 15.17 16.15
C SER A 29 4.13 15.67 16.48
N ARG A 30 5.12 15.37 15.63
CA ARG A 30 6.51 15.82 15.81
C ARG A 30 6.66 17.33 15.55
N ILE A 31 5.95 17.87 14.57
CA ILE A 31 5.95 19.30 14.25
C ILE A 31 5.28 20.10 15.35
N VAL A 32 4.06 19.72 15.75
CA VAL A 32 3.28 20.44 16.76
C VAL A 32 3.96 20.41 18.14
N THR A 33 4.67 19.33 18.47
CA THR A 33 5.45 19.24 19.71
C THR A 33 6.79 19.97 19.64
N GLY A 34 7.12 20.63 18.54
CA GLY A 34 8.37 21.37 18.35
C GLY A 34 9.62 20.49 18.27
N ARG A 35 9.46 19.17 18.15
CA ARG A 35 10.59 18.21 18.08
C ARG A 35 11.30 18.21 16.75
N VAL A 36 10.59 18.62 15.68
CA VAL A 36 11.06 18.61 14.29
C VAL A 36 10.44 19.80 13.57
N SER A 37 11.22 20.52 12.79
CA SER A 37 10.71 21.62 11.95
C SER A 37 10.13 21.09 10.64
N MET A 38 9.25 21.87 10.00
CA MET A 38 8.73 21.51 8.66
C MET A 38 9.86 21.36 7.62
N ALA A 39 10.92 22.16 7.76
CA ALA A 39 12.06 22.13 6.84
C ALA A 39 12.79 20.77 6.84
N GLU A 40 12.76 20.03 7.95
CA GLU A 40 13.40 18.71 8.09
C GLU A 40 12.65 17.59 7.37
N TRP A 41 11.43 17.84 6.89
CA TRP A 41 10.65 16.88 6.07
C TRP A 41 10.83 17.09 4.55
N ARG A 42 11.65 18.05 4.14
CA ARG A 42 11.97 18.28 2.72
C ARG A 42 12.82 17.13 2.17
N THR A 43 12.63 16.82 0.89
CA THR A 43 13.37 15.76 0.17
C THR A 43 14.57 16.32 -0.63
N ASP A 44 14.63 17.64 -0.79
CA ASP A 44 15.61 18.37 -1.61
C ASP A 44 16.74 19.01 -0.78
N LEU A 45 16.99 18.47 0.42
CA LEU A 45 18.05 18.99 1.28
C LEU A 45 19.45 18.60 0.75
N PRO A 46 20.42 19.56 0.72
CA PRO A 46 21.78 19.26 0.33
C PRO A 46 22.40 18.20 1.24
N GLN A 47 22.98 17.14 0.65
CA GLN A 47 23.67 16.09 1.41
C GLN A 47 24.79 16.69 2.26
N GLY A 48 24.87 16.26 3.52
CA GLY A 48 25.89 16.74 4.47
C GLY A 48 25.54 18.02 5.22
N SER A 49 24.42 18.70 4.90
CA SER A 49 23.97 19.84 5.70
C SER A 49 23.42 19.40 7.07
N ASP A 50 23.45 20.30 8.06
CA ASP A 50 22.88 20.05 9.39
C ASP A 50 21.39 19.72 9.31
N LEU A 51 20.66 20.39 8.41
CA LEU A 51 19.24 20.09 8.16
C LEU A 51 19.04 18.67 7.60
N TYR A 52 19.92 18.23 6.71
CA TYR A 52 19.89 16.87 6.18
C TYR A 52 20.10 15.82 7.27
N GLN A 53 21.07 16.04 8.17
CA GLN A 53 21.32 15.13 9.28
C GLN A 53 20.12 15.07 10.25
N ARG A 54 19.52 16.21 10.56
CA ARG A 54 18.29 16.28 11.38
C ARG A 54 17.09 15.59 10.70
N ALA A 55 16.96 15.75 9.37
CA ALA A 55 15.93 15.08 8.59
C ALA A 55 16.06 13.57 8.64
N ILE A 56 17.28 13.02 8.50
CA ILE A 56 17.55 11.58 8.65
C ILE A 56 17.17 11.12 10.06
N GLN A 57 17.56 11.86 11.08
CA GLN A 57 17.27 11.53 12.47
C GLN A 57 15.76 11.57 12.75
N ALA A 58 15.03 12.55 12.23
CA ALA A 58 13.57 12.64 12.36
C ALA A 58 12.85 11.44 11.74
N GLN A 59 13.40 10.88 10.66
CA GLN A 59 12.86 9.74 9.92
C GLN A 59 13.44 8.38 10.37
N SER A 60 14.35 8.36 11.34
CA SER A 60 15.05 7.14 11.78
C SER A 60 14.19 6.18 12.61
N SER A 61 12.99 6.59 13.05
CA SER A 61 12.10 5.71 13.80
C SER A 61 11.77 4.46 13.00
N GLY A 62 12.15 3.28 13.53
CA GLY A 62 11.90 2.02 12.86
C GLY A 62 10.42 1.75 12.57
N TRP A 63 9.51 2.24 13.44
CA TRP A 63 8.08 2.18 13.19
C TRP A 63 7.66 3.05 12.00
N TYR A 64 8.13 4.30 11.96
CA TYR A 64 7.82 5.23 10.86
C TYR A 64 8.31 4.70 9.50
N GLN A 65 9.52 4.16 9.46
CA GLN A 65 10.08 3.55 8.24
C GLN A 65 9.24 2.36 7.78
N ARG A 66 8.78 1.50 8.71
CA ARG A 66 7.89 0.38 8.38
C ARG A 66 6.54 0.86 7.85
N ALA A 67 5.95 1.86 8.48
CA ALA A 67 4.68 2.46 8.04
C ALA A 67 4.81 3.09 6.64
N THR A 68 5.89 3.81 6.37
CA THR A 68 6.17 4.39 5.05
C THR A 68 6.32 3.31 3.98
N ARG A 69 7.06 2.23 4.24
CA ARG A 69 7.19 1.10 3.30
C ARG A 69 5.85 0.41 3.06
N ALA A 70 5.05 0.22 4.11
CA ALA A 70 3.72 -0.37 3.97
C ALA A 70 2.79 0.50 3.09
N HIS A 71 2.82 1.82 3.26
CA HIS A 71 2.08 2.76 2.43
C HIS A 71 2.57 2.75 0.98
N MET A 72 3.88 2.79 0.74
CA MET A 72 4.45 2.73 -0.62
C MET A 72 4.02 1.46 -1.36
N ASN A 73 4.02 0.30 -0.70
CA ASN A 73 3.50 -0.93 -1.29
C ASN A 73 2.02 -0.83 -1.67
N CYS A 74 1.20 -0.07 -0.94
CA CYS A 74 -0.19 0.18 -1.32
C CYS A 74 -0.26 1.06 -2.57
N VAL A 75 0.53 2.14 -2.63
CA VAL A 75 0.57 3.07 -3.77
C VAL A 75 1.02 2.36 -5.06
N GLU A 76 2.00 1.45 -4.98
CA GLU A 76 2.50 0.70 -6.14
C GLU A 76 1.47 -0.28 -6.73
N ASN A 77 0.69 -0.95 -5.89
CA ASN A 77 -0.26 -1.97 -6.35
C ASN A 77 -1.64 -1.41 -6.72
N LEU A 78 -2.02 -0.25 -6.17
CA LEU A 78 -3.32 0.37 -6.42
C LEU A 78 -3.57 0.66 -7.92
N PRO A 79 -2.63 1.27 -8.68
CA PRO A 79 -2.83 1.51 -10.11
C PRO A 79 -2.99 0.23 -10.93
N VAL A 80 -2.25 -0.83 -10.60
CA VAL A 80 -2.35 -2.13 -11.28
C VAL A 80 -3.75 -2.72 -11.09
N TYR A 81 -4.23 -2.73 -9.84
CA TYR A 81 -5.57 -3.21 -9.56
C TYR A 81 -6.66 -2.32 -10.18
N ALA A 82 -6.47 -0.99 -10.18
CA ALA A 82 -7.39 -0.05 -10.84
C ALA A 82 -7.50 -0.33 -12.34
N ALA A 83 -6.40 -0.59 -13.03
CA ALA A 83 -6.40 -0.95 -14.45
C ALA A 83 -7.19 -2.24 -14.72
N ILE A 84 -7.04 -3.27 -13.87
CA ILE A 84 -7.82 -4.50 -13.95
C ILE A 84 -9.31 -4.22 -13.79
N VAL A 85 -9.71 -3.42 -12.80
CA VAL A 85 -11.12 -3.07 -12.56
C VAL A 85 -11.71 -2.27 -13.72
N VAL A 86 -10.96 -1.32 -14.28
CA VAL A 86 -11.40 -0.57 -15.47
C VAL A 86 -11.63 -1.49 -16.67
N ALA A 87 -10.73 -2.45 -16.92
CA ALA A 87 -10.89 -3.42 -17.98
C ALA A 87 -12.12 -4.33 -17.76
N LEU A 88 -12.36 -4.80 -16.52
CA LEU A 88 -13.55 -5.58 -16.16
C LEU A 88 -14.85 -4.80 -16.42
N MET A 89 -14.85 -3.52 -16.07
CA MET A 89 -16.02 -2.65 -16.28
C MET A 89 -16.28 -2.40 -17.76
N ALA A 90 -15.23 -2.12 -18.55
CA ALA A 90 -15.32 -1.85 -19.98
C ALA A 90 -15.88 -3.05 -20.75
N MET A 91 -15.54 -4.26 -20.29
CA MET A 91 -16.04 -5.50 -20.92
C MET A 91 -17.37 -6.00 -20.35
N GLY A 92 -17.89 -5.38 -19.28
CA GLY A 92 -19.10 -5.86 -18.62
C GLY A 92 -18.94 -7.25 -17.96
N LEU A 93 -17.70 -7.69 -17.72
CA LEU A 93 -17.41 -9.04 -17.16
C LEU A 93 -17.81 -9.09 -15.68
N GLN A 94 -18.66 -10.05 -15.37
CA GLN A 94 -19.08 -10.38 -14.01
C GLN A 94 -18.87 -11.87 -13.75
N SER A 95 -18.15 -12.21 -12.70
CA SER A 95 -17.89 -13.60 -12.31
C SER A 95 -17.66 -13.70 -10.82
N LEU A 96 -18.25 -14.70 -10.19
CA LEU A 96 -18.04 -14.99 -8.77
C LEU A 96 -16.56 -15.26 -8.44
N ILE A 97 -15.80 -15.81 -9.40
CA ILE A 97 -14.36 -16.04 -9.25
C ILE A 97 -13.63 -14.71 -9.14
N ILE A 98 -13.94 -13.74 -10.01
CA ILE A 98 -13.37 -12.40 -10.00
C ILE A 98 -13.68 -11.69 -8.68
N ASP A 99 -14.92 -11.79 -8.22
CA ASP A 99 -15.34 -11.19 -6.95
C ASP A 99 -14.54 -11.75 -5.76
N ARG A 100 -14.37 -13.07 -5.72
CA ARG A 100 -13.57 -13.74 -4.68
C ARG A 100 -12.10 -13.34 -4.73
N LEU A 101 -11.49 -13.33 -5.93
CA LEU A 101 -10.10 -12.91 -6.12
C LEU A 101 -9.88 -11.47 -5.66
N ALA A 102 -10.82 -10.57 -5.98
CA ALA A 102 -10.77 -9.18 -5.56
C ALA A 102 -10.78 -9.04 -4.01
N VAL A 103 -11.70 -9.75 -3.34
CA VAL A 103 -11.80 -9.71 -1.87
C VAL A 103 -10.55 -10.30 -1.22
N ILE A 104 -10.04 -11.44 -1.72
CA ILE A 104 -8.82 -12.08 -1.21
C ILE A 104 -7.62 -11.13 -1.36
N MET A 105 -7.50 -10.44 -2.51
CA MET A 105 -6.44 -9.48 -2.78
C MET A 105 -6.45 -8.34 -1.76
N LEU A 106 -7.61 -7.74 -1.47
CA LEU A 106 -7.72 -6.67 -0.48
C LEU A 106 -7.44 -7.17 0.94
N ALA A 107 -7.99 -8.32 1.32
CA ALA A 107 -7.73 -8.92 2.63
C ALA A 107 -6.23 -9.18 2.84
N ALA A 108 -5.55 -9.76 1.84
CA ALA A 108 -4.12 -10.00 1.87
C ALA A 108 -3.32 -8.66 1.98
N ARG A 109 -3.78 -7.59 1.33
CA ARG A 109 -3.19 -6.25 1.44
C ARG A 109 -3.30 -5.69 2.85
N VAL A 110 -4.48 -5.75 3.44
CA VAL A 110 -4.70 -5.27 4.82
C VAL A 110 -3.80 -6.02 5.80
N VAL A 111 -3.80 -7.34 5.73
CA VAL A 111 -2.96 -8.18 6.62
C VAL A 111 -1.47 -7.88 6.42
N GLN A 112 -1.00 -7.79 5.17
CA GLN A 112 0.39 -7.46 4.87
C GLN A 112 0.80 -6.10 5.47
N THR A 113 -0.07 -5.09 5.34
CA THR A 113 0.17 -3.75 5.90
C THR A 113 0.29 -3.81 7.42
N LEU A 114 -0.61 -4.52 8.09
CA LEU A 114 -0.57 -4.70 9.54
C LEU A 114 0.71 -5.42 9.99
N VAL A 115 1.07 -6.50 9.31
CA VAL A 115 2.34 -7.22 9.57
C VAL A 115 3.56 -6.31 9.40
N HIS A 116 3.55 -5.43 8.38
CA HIS A 116 4.62 -4.46 8.16
C HIS A 116 4.77 -3.46 9.31
N ILE A 117 3.66 -2.92 9.78
CA ILE A 117 3.66 -1.84 10.78
C ILE A 117 3.92 -2.41 12.18
N MET A 118 3.25 -3.50 12.54
CA MET A 118 3.22 -4.01 13.92
C MET A 118 4.42 -4.91 14.27
N LEU A 119 4.91 -5.72 13.31
CA LEU A 119 5.97 -6.68 13.61
C LEU A 119 7.36 -6.10 13.35
N PRO A 120 8.33 -6.36 14.24
CA PRO A 120 9.73 -6.02 14.00
C PRO A 120 10.28 -6.81 12.78
N PRO A 121 11.38 -6.35 12.17
CA PRO A 121 11.98 -7.01 11.00
C PRO A 121 12.72 -8.30 11.40
N THR A 122 11.96 -9.39 11.49
CA THR A 122 12.47 -10.75 11.66
C THR A 122 12.33 -11.55 10.37
N ASN A 123 13.08 -12.66 10.23
CA ASN A 123 12.95 -13.54 9.05
C ASN A 123 11.51 -14.03 8.87
N THR A 124 10.85 -14.43 9.95
CA THR A 124 9.44 -14.87 9.92
C THR A 124 8.50 -13.77 9.46
N ALA A 125 8.64 -12.54 10.01
CA ALA A 125 7.83 -11.41 9.60
C ALA A 125 8.07 -11.05 8.12
N THR A 126 9.30 -11.16 7.65
CA THR A 126 9.66 -10.91 6.24
C THR A 126 9.04 -11.98 5.32
N SER A 127 9.13 -13.26 5.68
CA SER A 127 8.50 -14.34 4.90
C SER A 127 6.97 -14.19 4.85
N LEU A 128 6.34 -13.81 5.96
CA LEU A 128 4.91 -13.57 6.01
C LEU A 128 4.48 -12.37 5.12
N ARG A 129 5.24 -11.28 5.14
CA ARG A 129 5.01 -10.13 4.25
C ARG A 129 5.10 -10.54 2.79
N PHE A 130 6.10 -11.36 2.44
CA PHE A 130 6.28 -11.86 1.09
C PHE A 130 5.14 -12.78 0.66
N ALA A 131 4.68 -13.67 1.54
CA ALA A 131 3.57 -14.59 1.25
C ALA A 131 2.28 -13.80 0.92
N PHE A 132 1.92 -12.80 1.72
CA PHE A 132 0.75 -11.96 1.44
C PHE A 132 0.93 -11.08 0.19
N TYR A 133 2.13 -10.59 -0.08
CA TYR A 133 2.42 -9.89 -1.33
C TYR A 133 2.22 -10.82 -2.53
N PHE A 134 2.78 -12.02 -2.47
CA PHE A 134 2.66 -13.01 -3.54
C PHE A 134 1.20 -13.42 -3.80
N ALA A 135 0.41 -13.61 -2.74
CA ALA A 135 -1.02 -13.89 -2.88
C ALA A 135 -1.76 -12.79 -3.67
N GLN A 136 -1.44 -11.53 -3.43
CA GLN A 136 -2.03 -10.40 -4.18
C GLN A 136 -1.64 -10.41 -5.65
N VAL A 137 -0.35 -10.64 -5.94
CA VAL A 137 0.17 -10.72 -7.31
C VAL A 137 -0.52 -11.86 -8.07
N VAL A 138 -0.66 -13.03 -7.43
CA VAL A 138 -1.37 -14.17 -8.03
C VAL A 138 -2.83 -13.83 -8.32
N CYS A 139 -3.53 -13.18 -7.40
CA CYS A 139 -4.91 -12.74 -7.63
C CYS A 139 -5.02 -11.77 -8.81
N MET A 140 -4.12 -10.79 -8.90
CA MET A 140 -4.12 -9.81 -10.00
C MET A 140 -3.79 -10.47 -11.35
N ILE A 141 -2.82 -11.38 -11.40
CA ILE A 141 -2.48 -12.15 -12.60
C ILE A 141 -3.67 -13.02 -13.02
N ALA A 142 -4.31 -13.72 -12.10
CA ALA A 142 -5.46 -14.55 -12.40
C ALA A 142 -6.62 -13.73 -12.98
N MET A 143 -6.95 -12.57 -12.39
CA MET A 143 -7.96 -11.67 -12.94
C MET A 143 -7.58 -11.15 -14.33
N GLY A 144 -6.32 -10.72 -14.53
CA GLY A 144 -5.81 -10.29 -15.83
C GLY A 144 -5.87 -11.39 -16.89
N THR A 145 -5.57 -12.64 -16.51
CA THR A 145 -5.67 -13.80 -17.41
C THR A 145 -7.12 -14.07 -17.82
N ILE A 146 -8.07 -14.00 -16.89
CA ILE A 146 -9.50 -14.16 -17.20
C ILE A 146 -9.96 -13.10 -18.20
N ILE A 147 -9.55 -11.83 -18.00
CA ILE A 147 -9.83 -10.73 -18.95
C ILE A 147 -9.23 -11.04 -20.31
N ALA A 148 -7.95 -11.43 -20.37
CA ALA A 148 -7.25 -11.70 -21.63
C ALA A 148 -7.93 -12.84 -22.41
N ILE A 149 -8.34 -13.90 -21.75
CA ILE A 149 -9.07 -15.01 -22.39
C ILE A 149 -10.42 -14.53 -22.93
N ALA A 150 -11.15 -13.71 -22.17
CA ALA A 150 -12.44 -13.21 -22.59
C ALA A 150 -12.37 -12.22 -23.77
N VAL A 151 -11.24 -11.51 -23.94
CA VAL A 151 -11.01 -10.63 -25.11
C VAL A 151 -10.75 -11.44 -26.39
N LEU A 152 -10.17 -12.65 -26.28
CA LEU A 152 -9.79 -13.50 -27.41
C LEU A 152 -10.95 -14.39 -27.91
N GLN A 153 -12.08 -14.42 -27.22
CA GLN A 153 -13.30 -15.17 -27.60
C GLN A 153 -14.32 -14.29 -28.31
#